data_849f9bcea0c66e3b414d3a3fb6f0062f
#
_entry.id   849f9bcea0c66e3b414d3a3fb6f0062f
#
_cell.length_a   1.000
_cell.length_b   1.000
_cell.length_c   1.000
_cell.angle_alpha   90.00
_cell.angle_beta   90.00
_cell.angle_gamma   90.00
#
_symmetry.space_group_name_H-M   'P 1'
#
loop_
_entity.id
_entity.type
_entity.pdbx_description
1 polymer ?
#
loop_
_entity_poly.entity_id
_entity_poly.type
_entity_poly.pdbx_seq_one_letter_code
_entity_poly.pdbx_strand_id
1 'polypeptide(L)'
;LSGLTCSHLNVMEKGEYRKKAAELGMAIICPDTSPRGEDIPDENGNWQFGSGAGFYLDATESPYDKNYNMYSYIVDELPSVIEKYFDFDMSRQSIFGHSMGGHGAIIMALRNPNKFKSCSAFAPIVEPSTASWSSGAFKKYIGLDQTNWQMYDSVALVKKGYHFPEILVDQGD
;
A
#
# COMPACT_ATOMS: atom_id res chain seq x y z
N LEU A 1 -3.96 1.67 -5.00
CA LEU A 1 -2.53 1.68 -4.69
C LEU A 1 -1.72 1.16 -5.88
N SER A 2 -0.62 1.82 -6.21
CA SER A 2 0.21 1.47 -7.38
C SER A 2 1.38 0.54 -7.00
N GLY A 3 1.99 -0.08 -8.02
CA GLY A 3 3.10 -1.01 -7.87
C GLY A 3 4.47 -0.35 -7.69
N LEU A 4 5.53 -1.17 -7.65
CA LEU A 4 6.92 -0.72 -7.60
C LEU A 4 7.25 0.20 -8.77
N THR A 5 8.10 1.18 -8.52
CA THR A 5 8.55 2.21 -9.48
C THR A 5 7.46 3.14 -10.01
N CYS A 6 6.22 2.92 -9.60
CA CYS A 6 5.07 3.75 -9.99
C CYS A 6 4.93 5.00 -9.12
N SER A 7 4.03 5.86 -9.53
CA SER A 7 3.50 6.98 -8.75
C SER A 7 1.97 6.97 -8.78
N HIS A 8 1.34 8.00 -8.23
CA HIS A 8 -0.10 8.23 -8.33
C HIS A 8 -0.62 8.28 -9.78
N LEU A 9 0.21 8.72 -10.72
CA LEU A 9 -0.17 8.89 -12.14
C LEU A 9 -0.47 7.57 -12.84
N ASN A 10 0.17 6.47 -12.47
CA ASN A 10 0.02 5.21 -13.19
C ASN A 10 -1.42 4.72 -13.26
N VAL A 11 -2.14 4.72 -12.14
CA VAL A 11 -3.56 4.36 -12.11
C VAL A 11 -4.40 5.42 -12.81
N MET A 12 -4.09 6.71 -12.62
CA MET A 12 -4.84 7.83 -13.20
C MET A 12 -4.79 7.83 -14.73
N GLU A 13 -3.66 7.46 -15.31
CA GLU A 13 -3.47 7.47 -16.77
C GLU A 13 -3.91 6.16 -17.44
N LYS A 14 -3.74 5.01 -16.79
CA LYS A 14 -3.90 3.69 -17.39
C LYS A 14 -5.15 2.94 -16.92
N GLY A 15 -5.73 3.31 -15.78
CA GLY A 15 -6.80 2.54 -15.16
C GLY A 15 -8.19 2.69 -15.79
N GLU A 16 -8.41 3.69 -16.62
CA GLU A 16 -9.69 3.99 -17.32
C GLU A 16 -10.96 3.92 -16.44
N TYR A 17 -10.81 4.09 -15.14
CA TYR A 17 -11.88 3.94 -14.14
C TYR A 17 -12.88 5.10 -14.15
N ARG A 18 -12.53 6.26 -14.68
CA ARG A 18 -13.26 7.54 -14.50
C ARG A 18 -14.73 7.46 -14.90
N LYS A 19 -15.02 6.86 -16.06
CA LYS A 19 -16.40 6.71 -16.52
C LYS A 19 -17.23 5.88 -15.53
N LYS A 20 -16.69 4.72 -15.14
CA LYS A 20 -17.40 3.80 -14.24
C LYS A 20 -17.54 4.35 -12.82
N ALA A 21 -16.51 5.02 -12.32
CA ALA A 21 -16.56 5.69 -11.03
C ALA A 21 -17.64 6.78 -10.99
N ALA A 22 -17.73 7.60 -12.05
CA ALA A 22 -18.76 8.63 -12.17
C ALA A 22 -20.18 8.03 -12.23
N GLU A 23 -20.38 6.96 -13.01
CA GLU A 23 -21.68 6.25 -13.08
C GLU A 23 -22.13 5.70 -11.71
N LEU A 24 -21.17 5.27 -10.89
CA LEU A 24 -21.44 4.69 -9.57
C LEU A 24 -21.41 5.71 -8.42
N GLY A 25 -21.13 6.98 -8.70
CA GLY A 25 -20.96 8.00 -7.67
C GLY A 25 -19.78 7.74 -6.74
N MET A 26 -18.69 7.18 -7.27
CA MET A 26 -17.48 6.82 -6.49
C MET A 26 -16.36 7.83 -6.72
N ALA A 27 -15.72 8.26 -5.64
CA ALA A 27 -14.44 8.95 -5.70
C ALA A 27 -13.29 7.94 -5.69
N ILE A 28 -12.26 8.17 -6.50
CA ILE A 28 -11.03 7.35 -6.53
C ILE A 28 -9.87 8.22 -6.10
N ILE A 29 -9.18 7.79 -5.05
CA ILE A 29 -8.01 8.45 -4.51
C ILE A 29 -6.76 7.65 -4.90
N CYS A 30 -5.83 8.30 -5.58
CA CYS A 30 -4.60 7.69 -6.07
C CYS A 30 -3.40 8.30 -5.34
N PRO A 31 -2.94 7.74 -4.21
CA PRO A 31 -1.75 8.21 -3.53
C PRO A 31 -0.47 7.80 -4.27
N ASP A 32 0.63 8.47 -3.94
CA ASP A 32 1.95 8.03 -4.41
C ASP A 32 2.39 6.74 -3.71
N THR A 33 3.45 6.13 -4.20
CA THR A 33 3.97 4.83 -3.73
C THR A 33 5.11 4.96 -2.74
N SER A 34 5.60 6.17 -2.53
CA SER A 34 6.61 6.55 -1.55
C SER A 34 6.56 8.05 -1.27
N PRO A 35 7.18 8.54 -0.21
CA PRO A 35 7.50 9.96 -0.10
C PRO A 35 8.44 10.36 -1.25
N ARG A 36 8.41 11.65 -1.61
CA ARG A 36 9.28 12.27 -2.63
C ARG A 36 9.66 13.67 -2.20
N GLY A 37 10.83 14.14 -2.60
CA GLY A 37 11.34 15.46 -2.29
C GLY A 37 12.86 15.49 -2.21
N GLU A 38 13.46 16.69 -2.15
CA GLU A 38 14.92 16.89 -2.14
C GLU A 38 15.57 16.32 -0.87
N ASP A 39 14.86 16.41 0.26
CA ASP A 39 15.36 15.96 1.57
C ASP A 39 14.92 14.52 1.92
N ILE A 40 14.31 13.80 0.97
CA ILE A 40 13.85 12.43 1.20
C ILE A 40 14.97 11.47 0.82
N PRO A 41 15.36 10.53 1.71
CA PRO A 41 16.31 9.49 1.37
C PRO A 41 15.84 8.69 0.17
N ASP A 42 16.71 8.56 -0.83
CA ASP A 42 16.43 7.79 -2.02
C ASP A 42 17.66 6.99 -2.42
N GLU A 43 17.43 5.89 -3.11
CA GLU A 43 18.47 5.03 -3.65
C GLU A 43 18.43 5.09 -5.16
N ASN A 44 19.05 6.11 -5.72
CA ASN A 44 19.12 6.32 -7.15
C ASN A 44 19.56 5.05 -7.89
N GLY A 45 18.74 4.63 -8.85
CA GLY A 45 19.00 3.44 -9.66
C GLY A 45 18.63 2.10 -9.00
N ASN A 46 18.12 2.11 -7.78
CA ASN A 46 17.59 0.90 -7.15
C ASN A 46 16.05 0.88 -7.20
N TRP A 47 15.49 -0.03 -7.97
CA TRP A 47 14.03 -0.16 -8.09
C TRP A 47 13.38 -0.91 -6.93
N GLN A 48 14.16 -1.56 -6.07
CA GLN A 48 13.66 -2.43 -5.00
C GLN A 48 13.35 -1.68 -3.71
N PHE A 49 13.86 -0.47 -3.52
CA PHE A 49 13.56 0.38 -2.37
C PHE A 49 13.90 1.86 -2.66
N GLY A 50 13.46 2.79 -1.79
CA GLY A 50 13.56 4.23 -2.06
C GLY A 50 12.33 4.75 -2.81
N SER A 51 12.53 5.73 -3.66
CA SER A 51 11.47 6.34 -4.46
C SER A 51 10.70 5.33 -5.29
N GLY A 52 9.38 5.33 -5.12
CA GLY A 52 8.51 4.38 -5.81
C GLY A 52 8.45 2.98 -5.20
N ALA A 53 9.07 2.77 -4.04
CA ALA A 53 9.21 1.45 -3.41
C ALA A 53 9.01 1.48 -1.89
N GLY A 54 7.98 2.18 -1.40
CA GLY A 54 7.67 2.32 0.02
C GLY A 54 7.04 1.09 0.66
N PHE A 55 6.72 0.04 -0.10
CA PHE A 55 6.11 -1.23 0.35
C PHE A 55 4.89 -1.07 1.25
N TYR A 56 4.29 0.11 1.33
CA TYR A 56 3.14 0.41 2.18
C TYR A 56 3.33 0.00 3.64
N LEU A 57 4.55 0.16 4.14
CA LEU A 57 4.94 -0.05 5.53
C LEU A 57 5.32 1.27 6.21
N ASP A 58 5.49 1.25 7.53
CA ASP A 58 6.09 2.34 8.30
C ASP A 58 7.52 1.96 8.68
N ALA A 59 8.47 2.74 8.21
CA ALA A 59 9.88 2.49 8.48
C ALA A 59 10.24 2.83 9.94
N THR A 60 11.13 2.03 10.51
CA THR A 60 11.66 2.23 11.87
C THR A 60 13.16 2.54 11.87
N GLU A 61 13.82 2.32 10.73
CA GLU A 61 15.28 2.49 10.62
C GLU A 61 15.63 3.84 9.98
N SER A 62 16.60 4.53 10.59
CA SER A 62 17.14 5.78 10.04
C SER A 62 17.92 5.49 8.73
N PRO A 63 17.81 6.39 7.73
CA PRO A 63 17.11 7.67 7.72
C PRO A 63 15.65 7.60 7.24
N TYR A 64 15.09 6.42 7.01
CA TYR A 64 13.76 6.22 6.41
C TYR A 64 12.61 6.45 7.38
N ASP A 65 12.84 6.25 8.68
CA ASP A 65 11.88 6.39 9.78
C ASP A 65 11.13 7.74 9.81
N LYS A 66 11.73 8.78 9.25
CA LYS A 66 11.14 10.13 9.24
C LYS A 66 9.99 10.29 8.24
N ASN A 67 10.09 9.65 7.08
CA ASN A 67 9.20 9.95 5.95
C ASN A 67 8.57 8.72 5.29
N TYR A 68 9.18 7.54 5.39
CA TYR A 68 8.66 6.32 4.78
C TYR A 68 7.61 5.65 5.66
N ASN A 69 6.53 6.38 5.98
CA ASN A 69 5.43 5.93 6.83
C ASN A 69 4.18 5.70 5.97
N MET A 70 4.33 4.88 4.93
CA MET A 70 3.30 4.71 3.91
C MET A 70 2.05 4.01 4.43
N TYR A 71 2.19 3.13 5.43
CA TYR A 71 1.04 2.47 6.04
C TYR A 71 0.18 3.50 6.80
N SER A 72 0.77 4.23 7.73
CA SER A 72 0.07 5.28 8.50
C SER A 72 -0.44 6.40 7.62
N TYR A 73 0.31 6.77 6.57
CA TYR A 73 -0.15 7.74 5.59
C TYR A 73 -1.47 7.31 4.93
N ILE A 74 -1.56 6.08 4.43
CA ILE A 74 -2.77 5.60 3.73
C ILE A 74 -3.92 5.34 4.69
N VAL A 75 -3.62 4.77 5.87
CA VAL A 75 -4.67 4.35 6.80
C VAL A 75 -5.21 5.52 7.62
N ASP A 76 -4.39 6.48 8.00
CA ASP A 76 -4.76 7.50 8.97
C ASP A 76 -4.70 8.93 8.39
N GLU A 77 -3.56 9.33 7.82
CA GLU A 77 -3.35 10.71 7.41
C GLU A 77 -4.19 11.08 6.18
N LEU A 78 -4.11 10.29 5.12
CA LEU A 78 -4.82 10.55 3.87
C LEU A 78 -6.34 10.62 4.06
N PRO A 79 -6.99 9.68 4.76
CA PRO A 79 -8.41 9.81 5.07
C PRO A 79 -8.77 11.09 5.83
N SER A 80 -7.95 11.49 6.80
CA SER A 80 -8.18 12.73 7.56
C SER A 80 -8.08 13.98 6.69
N VAL A 81 -7.15 13.99 5.73
CA VAL A 81 -7.04 15.07 4.74
C VAL A 81 -8.24 15.09 3.80
N ILE A 82 -8.67 13.92 3.32
CA ILE A 82 -9.84 13.80 2.44
C ILE A 82 -11.09 14.31 3.13
N GLU A 83 -11.35 13.87 4.36
CA GLU A 83 -12.51 14.29 5.15
C GLU A 83 -12.56 15.81 5.37
N LYS A 84 -11.40 16.44 5.52
CA LYS A 84 -11.30 17.89 5.72
C LYS A 84 -11.68 18.71 4.49
N TYR A 85 -11.38 18.20 3.29
CA TYR A 85 -11.51 18.98 2.05
C TYR A 85 -12.64 18.52 1.13
N PHE A 86 -13.23 17.35 1.37
CA PHE A 86 -14.27 16.77 0.53
C PHE A 86 -15.41 16.20 1.39
N ASP A 87 -16.62 16.41 0.93
CA ASP A 87 -17.83 15.85 1.56
C ASP A 87 -18.09 14.43 1.03
N PHE A 88 -17.25 13.49 1.45
CA PHE A 88 -17.40 12.08 1.11
C PHE A 88 -17.89 11.27 2.31
N ASP A 89 -18.67 10.23 2.05
CA ASP A 89 -19.05 9.26 3.07
C ASP A 89 -17.86 8.36 3.45
N MET A 90 -17.12 8.80 4.47
CA MET A 90 -15.92 8.11 4.95
C MET A 90 -16.23 6.76 5.62
N SER A 91 -17.49 6.42 5.87
CA SER A 91 -17.87 5.07 6.34
C SER A 91 -17.85 4.01 5.22
N ARG A 92 -17.74 4.42 3.97
CA ARG A 92 -17.84 3.59 2.76
C ARG A 92 -16.53 3.54 1.97
N GLN A 93 -15.43 3.35 2.67
CA GLN A 93 -14.11 3.21 2.04
C GLN A 93 -13.87 1.79 1.57
N SER A 94 -13.22 1.65 0.41
CA SER A 94 -12.70 0.39 -0.11
C SER A 94 -11.25 0.58 -0.53
N ILE A 95 -10.49 -0.49 -0.61
CA ILE A 95 -9.08 -0.42 -0.98
C ILE A 95 -8.77 -1.39 -2.13
N PHE A 96 -7.97 -0.93 -3.08
CA PHE A 96 -7.50 -1.80 -4.15
C PHE A 96 -6.08 -1.43 -4.58
N GLY A 97 -5.39 -2.37 -5.22
CA GLY A 97 -4.04 -2.10 -5.70
C GLY A 97 -3.49 -3.18 -6.62
N HIS A 98 -2.41 -2.82 -7.32
CA HIS A 98 -1.71 -3.69 -8.25
C HIS A 98 -0.29 -3.94 -7.77
N SER A 99 0.20 -5.19 -7.87
CA SER A 99 1.57 -5.60 -7.53
C SER A 99 1.93 -5.26 -6.07
N MET A 100 2.93 -4.40 -5.82
CA MET A 100 3.22 -3.85 -4.49
C MET A 100 1.99 -3.15 -3.88
N GLY A 101 1.17 -2.48 -4.69
CA GLY A 101 -0.09 -1.88 -4.24
C GLY A 101 -1.14 -2.91 -3.87
N GLY A 102 -1.17 -4.06 -4.54
CA GLY A 102 -2.02 -5.20 -4.16
C GLY A 102 -1.61 -5.78 -2.81
N HIS A 103 -0.32 -5.91 -2.56
CA HIS A 103 0.24 -6.21 -1.24
C HIS A 103 -0.25 -5.22 -0.19
N GLY A 104 -0.07 -3.91 -0.44
CA GLY A 104 -0.53 -2.87 0.47
C GLY A 104 -2.03 -2.94 0.76
N ALA A 105 -2.85 -3.19 -0.27
CA ALA A 105 -4.29 -3.33 -0.11
C ALA A 105 -4.66 -4.50 0.82
N ILE A 106 -4.05 -5.67 0.63
CA ILE A 106 -4.32 -6.86 1.44
C ILE A 106 -3.90 -6.64 2.91
N ILE A 107 -2.68 -6.18 3.16
CA ILE A 107 -2.22 -6.00 4.55
C ILE A 107 -3.04 -4.94 5.29
N MET A 108 -3.43 -3.85 4.62
CA MET A 108 -4.26 -2.82 5.22
C MET A 108 -5.68 -3.31 5.51
N ALA A 109 -6.29 -4.07 4.59
CA ALA A 109 -7.60 -4.68 4.81
C ALA A 109 -7.58 -5.68 5.99
N LEU A 110 -6.59 -6.58 6.01
CA LEU A 110 -6.44 -7.57 7.10
C LEU A 110 -6.24 -6.92 8.46
N ARG A 111 -5.46 -5.84 8.54
CA ARG A 111 -5.16 -5.15 9.80
C ARG A 111 -6.26 -4.17 10.23
N ASN A 112 -7.15 -3.77 9.31
CA ASN A 112 -8.23 -2.81 9.58
C ASN A 112 -9.57 -3.33 9.04
N PRO A 113 -10.07 -4.48 9.53
CA PRO A 113 -11.24 -5.15 8.95
C PRO A 113 -12.54 -4.35 9.08
N ASN A 114 -12.60 -3.40 9.98
CA ASN A 114 -13.78 -2.53 10.17
C ASN A 114 -13.72 -1.22 9.35
N LYS A 115 -12.56 -0.89 8.79
CA LYS A 115 -12.35 0.37 8.05
C LYS A 115 -12.79 0.23 6.59
N PHE A 116 -12.38 -0.83 5.94
CA PHE A 116 -12.64 -1.05 4.51
C PHE A 116 -13.86 -1.95 4.29
N LYS A 117 -14.65 -1.66 3.26
CA LYS A 117 -15.84 -2.45 2.87
C LYS A 117 -15.51 -3.55 1.86
N SER A 118 -14.46 -3.36 1.06
CA SER A 118 -13.94 -4.37 0.15
C SER A 118 -12.45 -4.19 -0.09
N CYS A 119 -11.79 -5.25 -0.49
CA CYS A 119 -10.39 -5.27 -0.89
C CYS A 119 -10.25 -5.97 -2.24
N SER A 120 -9.52 -5.34 -3.18
CA SER A 120 -9.20 -5.96 -4.47
C SER A 120 -7.71 -5.87 -4.74
N ALA A 121 -7.08 -6.98 -5.05
CA ALA A 121 -5.64 -7.08 -5.28
C ALA A 121 -5.36 -7.70 -6.66
N PHE A 122 -4.71 -6.95 -7.51
CA PHE A 122 -4.36 -7.34 -8.87
C PHE A 122 -2.87 -7.70 -8.91
N ALA A 123 -2.55 -8.94 -9.30
CA ALA A 123 -1.20 -9.49 -9.30
C ALA A 123 -0.39 -9.13 -8.03
N PRO A 124 -0.93 -9.36 -6.82
CA PRO A 124 -0.32 -8.89 -5.59
C PRO A 124 0.98 -9.61 -5.25
N ILE A 125 1.91 -8.90 -4.62
CA ILE A 125 2.98 -9.54 -3.86
C ILE A 125 2.35 -10.03 -2.54
N VAL A 126 2.43 -11.31 -2.23
CA VAL A 126 1.73 -11.87 -1.07
C VAL A 126 2.65 -12.24 0.10
N GLU A 127 3.91 -12.56 -0.16
CA GLU A 127 4.89 -12.95 0.85
C GLU A 127 6.24 -12.21 0.67
N PRO A 128 6.23 -10.86 0.79
CA PRO A 128 7.43 -10.04 0.53
C PRO A 128 8.55 -10.28 1.53
N SER A 129 8.25 -10.77 2.72
CA SER A 129 9.24 -11.03 3.77
C SER A 129 10.20 -12.18 3.43
N THR A 130 9.78 -13.12 2.58
CA THR A 130 10.58 -14.29 2.20
C THR A 130 11.22 -14.18 0.83
N ALA A 131 10.69 -13.33 -0.05
CA ALA A 131 11.22 -13.16 -1.39
C ALA A 131 12.57 -12.44 -1.36
N SER A 132 13.58 -13.02 -2.03
CA SER A 132 14.96 -12.52 -2.00
C SER A 132 15.11 -11.09 -2.52
N TRP A 133 14.27 -10.69 -3.47
CA TRP A 133 14.30 -9.35 -4.06
C TRP A 133 13.65 -8.26 -3.20
N SER A 134 12.68 -8.58 -2.33
CA SER A 134 11.97 -7.62 -1.47
C SER A 134 12.47 -7.58 -0.03
N SER A 135 13.08 -8.66 0.44
CA SER A 135 13.62 -8.75 1.81
C SER A 135 14.69 -7.69 2.11
N GLY A 136 15.41 -7.23 1.07
CA GLY A 136 16.36 -6.13 1.19
C GLY A 136 15.71 -4.80 1.58
N ALA A 137 14.53 -4.50 1.05
CA ALA A 137 13.75 -3.31 1.41
C ALA A 137 13.25 -3.39 2.86
N PHE A 138 12.68 -4.53 3.25
CA PHE A 138 12.22 -4.77 4.62
C PHE A 138 13.36 -4.59 5.63
N LYS A 139 14.52 -5.17 5.36
CA LYS A 139 15.71 -5.04 6.19
C LYS A 139 16.15 -3.58 6.37
N LYS A 140 16.10 -2.79 5.31
CA LYS A 140 16.47 -1.36 5.36
C LYS A 140 15.43 -0.50 6.05
N TYR A 141 14.14 -0.78 5.84
CA TYR A 141 13.08 0.03 6.41
C TYR A 141 12.75 -0.31 7.85
N ILE A 142 12.71 -1.61 8.20
CA ILE A 142 12.22 -2.08 9.51
C ILE A 142 13.20 -3.01 10.23
N GLY A 143 14.49 -2.97 9.85
CA GLY A 143 15.57 -3.64 10.55
C GLY A 143 15.68 -5.14 10.32
N LEU A 144 16.55 -5.78 11.10
CA LEU A 144 16.91 -7.19 10.94
C LEU A 144 15.94 -8.15 11.63
N ASP A 145 15.14 -7.66 12.58
CA ASP A 145 14.20 -8.51 13.30
C ASP A 145 13.00 -8.86 12.42
N GLN A 146 13.02 -10.05 11.87
CA GLN A 146 11.97 -10.55 10.98
C GLN A 146 10.60 -10.68 11.67
N THR A 147 10.52 -10.62 12.99
CA THR A 147 9.21 -10.60 13.67
C THR A 147 8.43 -9.34 13.33
N ASN A 148 9.11 -8.21 13.13
CA ASN A 148 8.51 -6.95 12.71
C ASN A 148 7.97 -7.01 11.28
N TRP A 149 8.60 -7.83 10.41
CA TRP A 149 8.20 -7.95 9.01
C TRP A 149 6.83 -8.62 8.84
N GLN A 150 6.46 -9.49 9.78
CA GLN A 150 5.21 -10.25 9.72
C GLN A 150 3.96 -9.38 9.74
N MET A 151 4.04 -8.17 10.27
CA MET A 151 2.93 -7.21 10.26
C MET A 151 2.69 -6.59 8.89
N TYR A 152 3.66 -6.73 7.99
CA TYR A 152 3.60 -6.26 6.61
C TYR A 152 3.69 -7.40 5.59
N ASP A 153 3.26 -8.61 5.99
CA ASP A 153 3.25 -9.80 5.15
C ASP A 153 1.88 -10.46 5.23
N SER A 154 1.19 -10.55 4.08
CA SER A 154 -0.20 -11.04 4.07
C SER A 154 -0.30 -12.51 4.44
N VAL A 155 0.67 -13.34 4.04
CA VAL A 155 0.71 -14.77 4.41
C VAL A 155 0.91 -14.93 5.91
N ALA A 156 1.84 -14.16 6.49
CA ALA A 156 2.08 -14.18 7.92
C ALA A 156 0.86 -13.69 8.73
N LEU A 157 0.19 -12.63 8.26
CA LEU A 157 -1.03 -12.14 8.91
C LEU A 157 -2.15 -13.19 8.91
N VAL A 158 -2.41 -13.83 7.78
CA VAL A 158 -3.43 -14.91 7.70
C VAL A 158 -3.07 -16.08 8.61
N LYS A 159 -1.80 -16.51 8.63
CA LYS A 159 -1.32 -17.56 9.54
C LYS A 159 -1.51 -17.19 11.02
N LYS A 160 -1.47 -15.90 11.36
CA LYS A 160 -1.74 -15.37 12.71
C LYS A 160 -3.24 -15.21 13.02
N GLY A 161 -4.14 -15.52 12.10
CA GLY A 161 -5.57 -15.43 12.28
C GLY A 161 -6.20 -14.06 11.91
N TYR A 162 -5.45 -13.16 11.30
CA TYR A 162 -6.04 -11.95 10.73
C TYR A 162 -7.02 -12.33 9.62
N HIS A 163 -8.15 -11.67 9.59
CA HIS A 163 -9.26 -12.01 8.72
C HIS A 163 -9.87 -10.74 8.10
N PHE A 164 -10.29 -10.86 6.85
CA PHE A 164 -11.12 -9.88 6.15
C PHE A 164 -12.21 -10.65 5.38
N PRO A 165 -13.48 -10.18 5.40
CA PRO A 165 -14.63 -11.00 4.92
C PRO A 165 -14.50 -11.44 3.47
N GLU A 166 -14.05 -10.57 2.59
CA GLU A 166 -13.98 -10.85 1.16
C GLU A 166 -12.83 -10.07 0.50
N ILE A 167 -11.89 -10.81 -0.09
CA ILE A 167 -10.78 -10.25 -0.87
C ILE A 167 -10.87 -10.79 -2.29
N LEU A 168 -11.01 -9.88 -3.27
CA LEU A 168 -10.84 -10.24 -4.67
C LEU A 168 -9.33 -10.28 -4.98
N VAL A 169 -8.85 -11.41 -5.49
CA VAL A 169 -7.50 -11.55 -6.03
C VAL A 169 -7.60 -11.92 -7.50
N ASP A 170 -6.96 -11.12 -8.35
CA ASP A 170 -6.83 -11.37 -9.78
C ASP A 170 -5.34 -11.55 -10.09
N GLN A 171 -4.97 -12.73 -10.58
CA GLN A 171 -3.60 -13.13 -10.85
C GLN A 171 -3.54 -13.80 -12.22
N GLY A 172 -2.59 -13.38 -13.05
CA GLY A 172 -2.31 -14.06 -14.32
C GLY A 172 -1.68 -15.45 -14.12
N ASP A 173 -1.78 -16.26 -15.15
CA ASP A 173 -1.17 -17.60 -15.23
C ASP A 173 0.36 -17.53 -15.32
#